data_abeedaf577a220c91d9dbe2658495ed8
#
_entry.id   abeedaf577a220c91d9dbe2658495ed8
#
_cell.length_a   1.000
_cell.length_b   1.000
_cell.length_c   1.000
_cell.angle_alpha   90.00
_cell.angle_beta   90.00
_cell.angle_gamma   90.00
#
_symmetry.space_group_name_H-M   'P 1'
#
loop_
_entity.id
_entity.type
_entity.pdbx_description
1 polymer ?
#
loop_
_entity_poly.entity_id
_entity_poly.type
_entity_poly.pdbx_seq_one_letter_code
_entity_poly.pdbx_strand_id
1 'polypeptide(L)'
;MGEDLTTSIEKAAIAISEADALLITAGAGMGVDSGLPDFRGDTGFWKAYPPFERLGISFVDMANPVWFKRDPELAWGFYGHRLNLYRETKPHRGFEILSRWAEDLTHCAFVLTSNVDWHFQQAGFDSDRVNECHGSIGHLQCSEPCNRQIWRADDSDIEVDENIFRAVPPLPECPLCGAIARPNVLMFGDWHWNPGRTGDQERRFSGWLSRAAGPKLVIAEFGAGTAVPTVRMTSEKVASRSGATLVRTNPREPEVPHGHISVAANALKALESIDDLLSDSMS
;
A
#
# COMPACT_ATOMS: atom_id res chain seq x y z
N MET A 1 12.08 27.00 9.45
CA MET A 1 12.67 25.99 10.35
C MET A 1 11.61 24.93 10.49
N GLY A 2 11.93 23.67 10.19
CA GLY A 2 11.01 22.57 10.43
C GLY A 2 10.75 22.43 11.93
N GLU A 3 9.55 22.01 12.29
CA GLU A 3 9.19 21.71 13.68
C GLU A 3 10.07 20.55 14.18
N ASP A 4 10.41 20.54 15.47
CA ASP A 4 11.15 19.45 16.09
C ASP A 4 10.31 18.15 16.06
N LEU A 5 10.98 17.02 15.82
CA LEU A 5 10.31 15.72 15.72
C LEU A 5 9.48 15.37 16.96
N THR A 6 10.00 15.68 18.16
CA THR A 6 9.31 15.44 19.44
C THR A 6 7.99 16.19 19.49
N THR A 7 7.99 17.49 19.17
CA THR A 7 6.78 18.31 19.11
C THR A 7 5.77 17.81 18.08
N SER A 8 6.26 17.32 16.92
CA SER A 8 5.38 16.74 15.89
C SER A 8 4.72 15.45 16.36
N ILE A 9 5.45 14.60 17.08
CA ILE A 9 4.94 13.35 17.68
C ILE A 9 3.88 13.69 18.76
N GLU A 10 4.14 14.65 19.64
CA GLU A 10 3.18 15.10 20.66
C GLU A 10 1.87 15.61 20.05
N LYS A 11 1.97 16.45 19.02
CA LYS A 11 0.79 16.93 18.28
C LYS A 11 0.02 15.81 17.61
N ALA A 12 0.73 14.82 17.03
CA ALA A 12 0.10 13.67 16.42
C ALA A 12 -0.63 12.81 17.45
N ALA A 13 -0.04 12.59 18.62
CA ALA A 13 -0.68 11.86 19.72
C ALA A 13 -1.95 12.56 20.19
N ILE A 14 -1.92 13.89 20.40
CA ILE A 14 -3.10 14.67 20.79
C ILE A 14 -4.19 14.54 19.70
N ALA A 15 -3.85 14.72 18.42
CA ALA A 15 -4.84 14.63 17.35
C ALA A 15 -5.50 13.24 17.29
N ILE A 16 -4.72 12.17 17.49
CA ILE A 16 -5.22 10.80 17.49
C ILE A 16 -6.09 10.51 18.72
N SER A 17 -5.71 10.99 19.90
CA SER A 17 -6.49 10.80 21.13
C SER A 17 -7.87 11.47 21.09
N GLU A 18 -8.02 12.54 20.32
CA GLU A 18 -9.28 13.29 20.17
C GLU A 18 -10.12 12.85 18.97
N ALA A 19 -9.64 11.85 18.21
CA ALA A 19 -10.28 11.41 16.98
C ALA A 19 -11.54 10.58 17.24
N ASP A 20 -12.55 10.77 16.41
CA ASP A 20 -13.73 9.89 16.32
C ASP A 20 -13.61 8.88 15.15
N ALA A 21 -12.68 9.14 14.22
CA ALA A 21 -12.42 8.31 13.05
C ALA A 21 -10.94 8.39 12.62
N LEU A 22 -10.41 7.31 12.09
CA LEU A 22 -9.04 7.23 11.57
C LEU A 22 -9.03 6.76 10.11
N LEU A 23 -8.58 7.63 9.21
CA LEU A 23 -8.23 7.22 7.86
C LEU A 23 -6.73 6.91 7.81
N ILE A 24 -6.40 5.63 7.71
CA ILE A 24 -5.02 5.17 7.54
C ILE A 24 -4.72 5.19 6.05
N THR A 25 -3.72 5.95 5.64
CA THR A 25 -3.27 5.97 4.24
C THR A 25 -1.83 5.52 4.13
N ALA A 26 -1.53 4.63 3.18
CA ALA A 26 -0.21 4.01 3.10
C ALA A 26 0.34 3.91 1.67
N GLY A 27 1.61 4.30 1.54
CA GLY A 27 2.43 4.02 0.36
C GLY A 27 3.55 3.03 0.69
N ALA A 28 4.44 2.77 -0.28
CA ALA A 28 5.48 1.75 -0.19
C ALA A 28 6.41 1.89 1.04
N GLY A 29 6.61 3.11 1.54
CA GLY A 29 7.41 3.35 2.75
C GLY A 29 6.85 2.72 4.02
N MET A 30 5.55 2.38 4.07
CA MET A 30 4.96 1.64 5.20
C MET A 30 5.53 0.23 5.33
N GLY A 31 5.80 -0.46 4.22
CA GLY A 31 6.33 -1.83 4.23
C GLY A 31 7.85 -1.93 4.46
N VAL A 32 8.58 -0.81 4.41
CA VAL A 32 10.05 -0.82 4.52
C VAL A 32 10.52 -1.36 5.87
N ASP A 33 9.85 -0.98 6.94
CA ASP A 33 10.17 -1.45 8.29
C ASP A 33 9.81 -2.95 8.50
N SER A 34 9.06 -3.55 7.59
CA SER A 34 8.84 -5.01 7.49
C SER A 34 9.93 -5.72 6.66
N GLY A 35 10.87 -4.98 6.07
CA GLY A 35 11.90 -5.53 5.19
C GLY A 35 11.56 -5.51 3.70
N LEU A 36 10.41 -4.95 3.31
CA LEU A 36 10.05 -4.85 1.90
C LEU A 36 10.82 -3.73 1.20
N PRO A 37 11.21 -3.92 -0.07
CA PRO A 37 11.83 -2.87 -0.87
C PRO A 37 10.82 -1.76 -1.20
N ASP A 38 11.26 -0.51 -1.17
CA ASP A 38 10.41 0.65 -1.44
C ASP A 38 10.31 1.05 -2.93
N PHE A 39 11.06 0.38 -3.81
CA PHE A 39 11.13 0.62 -5.25
C PHE A 39 11.21 2.11 -5.65
N ARG A 40 11.81 2.95 -4.82
CA ARG A 40 11.94 4.38 -5.07
C ARG A 40 12.97 4.67 -6.15
N GLY A 41 12.44 5.04 -7.32
CA GLY A 41 13.25 5.27 -8.51
C GLY A 41 13.96 4.00 -8.99
N ASP A 42 14.64 4.12 -10.11
CA ASP A 42 15.33 2.98 -10.73
C ASP A 42 16.47 2.45 -9.86
N THR A 43 17.18 3.30 -9.13
CA THR A 43 18.27 2.88 -8.23
C THR A 43 17.74 1.96 -7.11
N GLY A 44 16.61 2.26 -6.50
CA GLY A 44 15.98 1.41 -5.48
C GLY A 44 15.48 0.10 -6.07
N PHE A 45 14.88 0.17 -7.25
CA PHE A 45 14.43 -1.00 -8.00
C PHE A 45 15.59 -1.92 -8.40
N TRP A 46 16.65 -1.39 -9.00
CA TRP A 46 17.81 -2.18 -9.43
C TRP A 46 18.60 -2.77 -8.27
N LYS A 47 18.64 -2.08 -7.13
CA LYS A 47 19.22 -2.66 -5.91
C LYS A 47 18.49 -3.93 -5.46
N ALA A 48 17.15 -3.94 -5.56
CA ALA A 48 16.33 -5.10 -5.25
C ALA A 48 16.38 -6.18 -6.36
N TYR A 49 16.57 -5.75 -7.61
CA TYR A 49 16.52 -6.59 -8.81
C TYR A 49 17.70 -6.33 -9.76
N PRO A 50 18.94 -6.70 -9.41
CA PRO A 50 20.13 -6.43 -10.22
C PRO A 50 20.09 -6.94 -11.67
N PRO A 51 19.43 -8.07 -12.01
CA PRO A 51 19.30 -8.49 -13.40
C PRO A 51 18.59 -7.48 -14.30
N PHE A 52 17.61 -6.73 -13.79
CA PHE A 52 16.91 -5.70 -14.58
C PHE A 52 17.79 -4.48 -14.85
N GLU A 53 18.71 -4.13 -13.95
CA GLU A 53 19.74 -3.11 -14.21
C GLU A 53 20.59 -3.48 -15.43
N ARG A 54 21.06 -4.74 -15.48
CA ARG A 54 21.86 -5.25 -16.61
C ARG A 54 21.08 -5.25 -17.95
N LEU A 55 19.75 -5.39 -17.87
CA LEU A 55 18.87 -5.32 -19.04
C LEU A 55 18.42 -3.89 -19.37
N GLY A 56 18.77 -2.89 -18.55
CA GLY A 56 18.33 -1.51 -18.70
C GLY A 56 16.82 -1.31 -18.54
N ILE A 57 16.14 -2.22 -17.82
CA ILE A 57 14.69 -2.17 -17.59
C ILE A 57 14.45 -1.37 -16.31
N SER A 58 13.70 -0.28 -16.40
CA SER A 58 13.25 0.52 -15.27
C SER A 58 12.08 -0.14 -14.53
N PHE A 59 11.76 0.35 -13.33
CA PHE A 59 10.55 -0.10 -12.62
C PHE A 59 9.28 0.15 -13.43
N VAL A 60 9.17 1.32 -14.05
CA VAL A 60 8.01 1.70 -14.88
C VAL A 60 7.87 0.79 -16.09
N ASP A 61 9.00 0.44 -16.72
CA ASP A 61 9.02 -0.47 -17.86
C ASP A 61 8.64 -1.90 -17.44
N MET A 62 9.15 -2.37 -16.29
CA MET A 62 8.84 -3.73 -15.80
C MET A 62 7.39 -3.85 -15.32
N ALA A 63 6.87 -2.83 -14.65
CA ALA A 63 5.50 -2.80 -14.18
C ALA A 63 4.51 -2.43 -15.30
N ASN A 64 4.59 -3.13 -16.43
CA ASN A 64 3.77 -2.94 -17.62
C ASN A 64 3.15 -4.28 -18.05
N PRO A 65 1.84 -4.35 -18.36
CA PRO A 65 1.16 -5.60 -18.72
C PRO A 65 1.64 -6.23 -20.02
N VAL A 66 2.34 -5.47 -20.87
CA VAL A 66 2.88 -5.97 -22.16
C VAL A 66 3.80 -7.19 -21.98
N TRP A 67 4.48 -7.29 -20.83
CA TRP A 67 5.39 -8.38 -20.54
C TRP A 67 4.70 -9.73 -20.41
N PHE A 68 3.46 -9.79 -19.92
CA PHE A 68 2.69 -11.04 -19.82
C PHE A 68 2.36 -11.64 -21.19
N LYS A 69 2.45 -10.84 -22.26
CA LYS A 69 2.28 -11.29 -23.64
C LYS A 69 3.62 -11.49 -24.34
N ARG A 70 4.60 -10.61 -24.10
CA ARG A 70 5.88 -10.59 -24.80
C ARG A 70 6.87 -11.62 -24.24
N ASP A 71 6.94 -11.72 -22.92
CA ASP A 71 7.85 -12.58 -22.18
C ASP A 71 7.25 -12.91 -20.80
N PRO A 72 6.29 -13.86 -20.76
CA PRO A 72 5.56 -14.17 -19.53
C PRO A 72 6.44 -14.75 -18.42
N GLU A 73 7.52 -15.44 -18.73
CA GLU A 73 8.46 -15.94 -17.73
C GLU A 73 9.19 -14.80 -17.04
N LEU A 74 9.58 -13.74 -17.78
CA LEU A 74 10.19 -12.55 -17.20
C LEU A 74 9.18 -11.77 -16.35
N ALA A 75 7.94 -11.60 -16.84
CA ALA A 75 6.87 -10.95 -16.08
C ALA A 75 6.59 -11.67 -14.76
N TRP A 76 6.44 -12.99 -14.82
CA TRP A 76 6.21 -13.80 -13.63
C TRP A 76 7.48 -13.98 -12.77
N GLY A 77 8.66 -13.87 -13.34
CA GLY A 77 9.90 -13.77 -12.57
C GLY A 77 9.87 -12.60 -11.61
N PHE A 78 9.46 -11.42 -12.09
CA PHE A 78 9.30 -10.23 -11.26
C PHE A 78 8.11 -10.32 -10.29
N TYR A 79 6.92 -10.62 -10.79
CA TYR A 79 5.71 -10.65 -9.95
C TYR A 79 5.65 -11.89 -9.06
N GLY A 80 6.17 -13.03 -9.49
CA GLY A 80 6.25 -14.25 -8.71
C GLY A 80 7.22 -14.11 -7.53
N HIS A 81 8.41 -13.53 -7.74
CA HIS A 81 9.32 -13.21 -6.65
C HIS A 81 8.66 -12.28 -5.63
N ARG A 82 7.96 -11.22 -6.07
CA ARG A 82 7.23 -10.32 -5.16
C ARG A 82 6.10 -11.02 -4.42
N LEU A 83 5.36 -11.89 -5.09
CA LEU A 83 4.28 -12.67 -4.46
C LEU A 83 4.83 -13.54 -3.33
N ASN A 84 5.93 -14.25 -3.58
CA ASN A 84 6.58 -15.10 -2.60
C ASN A 84 7.15 -14.26 -1.44
N LEU A 85 7.87 -13.19 -1.75
CA LEU A 85 8.40 -12.25 -0.76
C LEU A 85 7.30 -11.71 0.17
N TYR A 86 6.16 -11.31 -0.37
CA TYR A 86 5.06 -10.75 0.42
C TYR A 86 4.33 -11.81 1.26
N ARG A 87 4.32 -13.06 0.82
CA ARG A 87 3.82 -14.20 1.63
C ARG A 87 4.68 -14.48 2.84
N GLU A 88 6.00 -14.38 2.68
CA GLU A 88 6.98 -14.69 3.73
C GLU A 88 7.19 -13.53 4.70
N THR A 89 7.01 -12.29 4.24
CA THR A 89 7.26 -11.10 5.04
C THR A 89 6.08 -10.81 5.97
N LYS A 90 6.36 -10.81 7.28
CA LYS A 90 5.35 -10.45 8.28
C LYS A 90 5.24 -8.92 8.42
N PRO A 91 4.02 -8.36 8.53
CA PRO A 91 3.83 -6.97 8.88
C PRO A 91 4.56 -6.61 10.18
N HIS A 92 5.22 -5.45 10.23
CA HIS A 92 5.87 -4.99 11.45
C HIS A 92 4.83 -4.57 12.51
N ARG A 93 5.26 -4.46 13.78
CA ARG A 93 4.40 -4.11 14.94
C ARG A 93 3.54 -2.86 14.74
N GLY A 94 3.94 -1.90 13.92
CA GLY A 94 3.17 -0.70 13.63
C GLY A 94 1.78 -0.95 13.07
N PHE A 95 1.56 -2.06 12.36
CA PHE A 95 0.22 -2.46 11.89
C PHE A 95 -0.69 -2.86 13.05
N GLU A 96 -0.15 -3.55 14.06
CA GLU A 96 -0.88 -3.93 15.29
C GLU A 96 -1.26 -2.69 16.10
N ILE A 97 -0.34 -1.70 16.20
CA ILE A 97 -0.60 -0.41 16.84
C ILE A 97 -1.78 0.29 16.17
N LEU A 98 -1.77 0.39 14.83
CA LEU A 98 -2.85 1.01 14.08
C LEU A 98 -4.19 0.27 14.24
N SER A 99 -4.17 -1.07 14.30
CA SER A 99 -5.38 -1.86 14.56
C SER A 99 -5.96 -1.54 15.93
N ARG A 100 -5.10 -1.50 16.96
CA ARG A 100 -5.51 -1.17 18.31
C ARG A 100 -6.10 0.24 18.43
N TRP A 101 -5.48 1.26 17.81
CA TRP A 101 -6.04 2.61 17.78
C TRP A 101 -7.43 2.69 17.14
N ALA A 102 -7.73 1.74 16.24
CA ALA A 102 -9.01 1.69 15.54
C ALA A 102 -10.16 1.10 16.37
N GLU A 103 -9.87 0.33 17.43
CA GLU A 103 -10.87 -0.45 18.18
C GLU A 103 -11.89 0.41 18.91
N ASP A 104 -11.44 1.52 19.53
CA ASP A 104 -12.27 2.38 20.38
C ASP A 104 -12.89 3.57 19.64
N LEU A 105 -12.66 3.71 18.33
CA LEU A 105 -13.16 4.84 17.56
C LEU A 105 -14.65 4.70 17.20
N THR A 106 -15.41 5.78 17.36
CA THR A 106 -16.85 5.84 17.05
C THR A 106 -17.19 5.37 15.63
N HIS A 107 -16.35 5.75 14.65
CA HIS A 107 -16.50 5.40 13.24
C HIS A 107 -15.50 4.36 12.77
N CYS A 108 -14.74 3.75 13.69
CA CYS A 108 -13.65 2.82 13.39
C CYS A 108 -12.59 3.45 12.47
N ALA A 109 -11.69 2.61 11.94
CA ALA A 109 -10.75 3.04 10.91
C ALA A 109 -11.17 2.55 9.51
N PHE A 110 -10.61 3.19 8.51
CA PHE A 110 -10.57 2.70 7.14
C PHE A 110 -9.15 2.86 6.57
N VAL A 111 -8.70 1.89 5.79
CA VAL A 111 -7.38 1.90 5.15
C VAL A 111 -7.53 2.22 3.67
N LEU A 112 -6.71 3.16 3.17
CA LEU A 112 -6.50 3.39 1.74
C LEU A 112 -5.01 3.20 1.44
N THR A 113 -4.67 2.24 0.62
CA THR A 113 -3.27 1.96 0.31
C THR A 113 -3.02 1.81 -1.18
N SER A 114 -1.86 2.30 -1.65
CA SER A 114 -1.31 2.01 -2.97
C SER A 114 -0.43 0.76 -2.97
N ASN A 115 -0.16 0.19 -1.81
CA ASN A 115 0.58 -1.06 -1.70
C ASN A 115 -0.27 -2.23 -2.20
N VAL A 116 0.41 -3.21 -2.78
CA VAL A 116 -0.24 -4.39 -3.37
C VAL A 116 0.09 -5.67 -2.59
N ASP A 117 0.65 -5.51 -1.37
CA ASP A 117 1.25 -6.54 -0.52
C ASP A 117 0.27 -7.21 0.46
N TRP A 118 -0.98 -6.75 0.57
CA TRP A 118 -2.03 -7.16 1.52
C TRP A 118 -1.59 -7.23 3.00
N HIS A 119 -0.54 -6.51 3.41
CA HIS A 119 -0.05 -6.52 4.79
C HIS A 119 -1.09 -6.09 5.81
N PHE A 120 -1.99 -5.16 5.48
CA PHE A 120 -3.08 -4.78 6.37
C PHE A 120 -3.99 -5.97 6.69
N GLN A 121 -4.36 -6.77 5.70
CA GLN A 121 -5.18 -7.96 5.91
C GLN A 121 -4.41 -9.04 6.70
N GLN A 122 -3.11 -9.23 6.43
CA GLN A 122 -2.26 -10.13 7.21
C GLN A 122 -2.15 -9.70 8.68
N ALA A 123 -2.19 -8.41 8.96
CA ALA A 123 -2.18 -7.85 10.30
C ALA A 123 -3.56 -7.86 10.99
N GLY A 124 -4.58 -8.44 10.34
CA GLY A 124 -5.91 -8.64 10.92
C GLY A 124 -6.92 -7.53 10.61
N PHE A 125 -6.60 -6.55 9.77
CA PHE A 125 -7.60 -5.58 9.33
C PHE A 125 -8.70 -6.25 8.52
N ASP A 126 -9.96 -5.87 8.80
CA ASP A 126 -11.12 -6.33 8.04
C ASP A 126 -10.98 -5.92 6.57
N SER A 127 -11.03 -6.89 5.66
CA SER A 127 -10.93 -6.67 4.21
C SER A 127 -11.99 -5.72 3.67
N ASP A 128 -13.14 -5.57 4.35
CA ASP A 128 -14.19 -4.62 3.99
C ASP A 128 -13.84 -3.18 4.40
N ARG A 129 -12.77 -3.00 5.19
CA ARG A 129 -12.23 -1.72 5.63
C ARG A 129 -10.89 -1.37 4.96
N VAL A 130 -10.50 -2.09 3.91
CA VAL A 130 -9.27 -1.82 3.16
C VAL A 130 -9.62 -1.51 1.69
N ASN A 131 -9.09 -0.39 1.19
CA ASN A 131 -9.09 -0.03 -0.23
C ASN A 131 -7.66 -0.10 -0.76
N GLU A 132 -7.39 -1.13 -1.57
CA GLU A 132 -6.14 -1.31 -2.31
C GLU A 132 -6.28 -0.62 -3.68
N CYS A 133 -6.03 0.69 -3.74
CA CYS A 133 -6.35 1.52 -4.91
C CYS A 133 -5.56 1.16 -6.19
N HIS A 134 -4.47 0.40 -6.05
CA HIS A 134 -3.71 -0.16 -7.18
C HIS A 134 -3.90 -1.67 -7.34
N GLY A 135 -4.92 -2.26 -6.71
CA GLY A 135 -5.15 -3.70 -6.73
C GLY A 135 -4.27 -4.47 -5.75
N SER A 136 -4.13 -5.78 -5.97
CA SER A 136 -3.39 -6.68 -5.09
C SER A 136 -2.69 -7.78 -5.87
N ILE A 137 -1.44 -8.06 -5.51
CA ILE A 137 -0.68 -9.17 -6.12
C ILE A 137 -1.23 -10.54 -5.69
N GLY A 138 -1.96 -10.59 -4.57
CA GLY A 138 -2.65 -11.79 -4.07
C GLY A 138 -3.91 -12.16 -4.86
N HIS A 139 -4.23 -11.42 -5.91
CA HIS A 139 -5.36 -11.68 -6.80
C HIS A 139 -4.90 -11.71 -8.25
N LEU A 140 -5.53 -12.56 -9.05
CA LEU A 140 -5.22 -12.74 -10.46
C LEU A 140 -6.39 -12.30 -11.33
N GLN A 141 -6.07 -11.93 -12.56
CA GLN A 141 -7.00 -11.71 -13.67
C GLN A 141 -6.43 -12.33 -14.95
N CYS A 142 -7.27 -12.57 -15.95
CA CYS A 142 -6.80 -12.96 -17.28
C CYS A 142 -6.00 -11.82 -17.93
N SER A 143 -4.90 -12.15 -18.62
CA SER A 143 -4.15 -11.16 -19.41
C SER A 143 -4.88 -10.76 -20.69
N GLU A 144 -5.74 -11.65 -21.20
CA GLU A 144 -6.64 -11.38 -22.32
C GLU A 144 -8.02 -10.95 -21.79
N PRO A 145 -8.77 -10.09 -22.48
CA PRO A 145 -10.08 -9.63 -21.97
C PRO A 145 -11.20 -10.68 -22.20
N CYS A 146 -10.93 -11.96 -21.86
CA CYS A 146 -11.87 -13.06 -22.09
C CYS A 146 -13.05 -13.06 -21.10
N ASN A 147 -12.85 -12.48 -19.91
CA ASN A 147 -13.85 -12.41 -18.86
C ASN A 147 -13.53 -11.28 -17.87
N ARG A 148 -14.40 -11.07 -16.86
CA ARG A 148 -14.20 -10.10 -15.77
C ARG A 148 -13.96 -10.76 -14.40
N GLN A 149 -13.56 -12.02 -14.36
CA GLN A 149 -13.29 -12.67 -13.10
C GLN A 149 -11.95 -12.20 -12.53
N ILE A 150 -11.94 -12.06 -11.21
CA ILE A 150 -10.75 -11.88 -10.38
C ILE A 150 -10.79 -13.02 -9.38
N TRP A 151 -9.69 -13.74 -9.24
CA TRP A 151 -9.58 -14.88 -8.33
C TRP A 151 -8.32 -14.78 -7.46
N ARG A 152 -8.27 -15.53 -6.39
CA ARG A 152 -7.13 -15.52 -5.46
C ARG A 152 -5.93 -16.25 -6.06
N ALA A 153 -4.74 -15.78 -5.69
CA ALA A 153 -3.47 -16.40 -6.09
C ALA A 153 -3.00 -17.49 -5.11
N ASP A 154 -3.85 -17.92 -4.17
CA ASP A 154 -3.44 -18.79 -3.05
C ASP A 154 -2.81 -20.12 -3.50
N ASP A 155 -3.35 -20.70 -4.57
CA ASP A 155 -2.88 -21.96 -5.14
C ASP A 155 -1.76 -21.78 -6.20
N SER A 156 -1.30 -20.53 -6.39
CA SER A 156 -0.24 -20.24 -7.37
C SER A 156 1.11 -20.37 -6.66
N ASP A 157 1.75 -21.52 -6.80
CA ASP A 157 3.16 -21.70 -6.44
C ASP A 157 4.02 -21.32 -7.65
N ILE A 158 4.84 -20.30 -7.50
CA ILE A 158 5.63 -19.74 -8.61
C ILE A 158 7.11 -19.89 -8.27
N GLU A 159 7.72 -20.89 -8.85
CA GLU A 159 9.17 -21.04 -8.79
C GLU A 159 9.86 -19.97 -9.63
N VAL A 160 10.84 -19.28 -9.06
CA VAL A 160 11.60 -18.22 -9.72
C VAL A 160 13.09 -18.51 -9.61
N ASP A 161 13.78 -18.54 -10.75
CA ASP A 161 15.24 -18.50 -10.77
C ASP A 161 15.70 -17.07 -10.45
N GLU A 162 16.11 -16.85 -9.21
CA GLU A 162 16.52 -15.52 -8.70
C GLU A 162 17.80 -14.97 -9.34
N ASN A 163 18.63 -15.81 -9.99
CA ASN A 163 19.84 -15.34 -10.66
C ASN A 163 19.54 -14.52 -11.91
N ILE A 164 18.43 -14.87 -12.59
CA ILE A 164 17.99 -14.25 -13.82
C ILE A 164 16.59 -13.63 -13.71
N PHE A 165 15.93 -13.77 -12.57
CA PHE A 165 14.54 -13.36 -12.31
C PHE A 165 13.56 -13.82 -13.40
N ARG A 166 13.56 -15.12 -13.67
CA ARG A 166 12.59 -15.75 -14.57
C ARG A 166 11.81 -16.83 -13.84
N ALA A 167 10.51 -16.84 -14.04
CA ALA A 167 9.67 -17.90 -13.50
C ALA A 167 9.88 -19.22 -14.28
N VAL A 168 9.87 -20.31 -13.53
CA VAL A 168 9.93 -21.66 -14.09
C VAL A 168 8.51 -22.15 -14.40
N PRO A 169 8.21 -22.59 -15.63
CA PRO A 169 6.89 -23.16 -15.95
C PRO A 169 6.53 -24.38 -15.07
N PRO A 170 5.22 -24.62 -14.79
CA PRO A 170 4.07 -23.97 -15.40
C PRO A 170 3.76 -22.59 -14.82
N LEU A 171 3.38 -21.64 -15.67
CA LEU A 171 2.94 -20.32 -15.26
C LEU A 171 1.44 -20.31 -14.95
N PRO A 172 0.94 -19.39 -14.11
CA PRO A 172 -0.49 -19.26 -13.86
C PRO A 172 -1.30 -18.98 -15.13
N GLU A 173 -2.41 -19.70 -15.27
CA GLU A 173 -3.30 -19.61 -16.43
C GLU A 173 -4.72 -19.20 -16.02
N CYS A 174 -5.42 -18.59 -16.96
CA CYS A 174 -6.84 -18.27 -16.81
C CYS A 174 -7.67 -19.56 -16.81
N PRO A 175 -8.50 -19.80 -15.78
CA PRO A 175 -9.27 -21.03 -15.68
C PRO A 175 -10.36 -21.17 -16.76
N LEU A 176 -10.66 -20.11 -17.51
CA LEU A 176 -11.70 -20.12 -18.54
C LEU A 176 -11.14 -20.27 -19.96
N CYS A 177 -10.01 -19.65 -20.27
CA CYS A 177 -9.50 -19.66 -21.66
C CYS A 177 -8.08 -20.22 -21.79
N GLY A 178 -7.40 -20.57 -20.70
CA GLY A 178 -6.03 -21.10 -20.72
C GLY A 178 -4.95 -20.05 -21.06
N ALA A 179 -5.32 -18.78 -21.29
CA ALA A 179 -4.32 -17.73 -21.49
C ALA A 179 -3.58 -17.46 -20.17
N ILE A 180 -2.35 -16.91 -20.27
CA ILE A 180 -1.58 -16.52 -19.09
C ILE A 180 -2.44 -15.64 -18.16
N ALA A 181 -2.46 -15.96 -16.88
CA ALA A 181 -2.99 -15.07 -15.85
C ALA A 181 -1.93 -14.05 -15.44
N ARG A 182 -2.37 -12.92 -14.91
CA ARG A 182 -1.49 -11.90 -14.34
C ARG A 182 -2.03 -11.39 -13.01
N PRO A 183 -1.21 -10.78 -12.15
CA PRO A 183 -1.71 -10.14 -10.94
C PRO A 183 -2.76 -9.07 -11.25
N ASN A 184 -3.81 -9.00 -10.43
CA ASN A 184 -4.79 -7.93 -10.50
C ASN A 184 -4.24 -6.64 -9.85
N VAL A 185 -3.17 -6.15 -10.44
CA VAL A 185 -2.46 -4.92 -10.09
C VAL A 185 -2.58 -3.94 -11.25
N LEU A 186 -2.91 -2.68 -10.94
CA LEU A 186 -2.88 -1.58 -11.90
C LEU A 186 -1.42 -1.26 -12.26
N MET A 187 -1.05 -1.52 -13.50
CA MET A 187 0.29 -1.30 -14.04
C MET A 187 0.35 -0.02 -14.89
N PHE A 188 1.55 0.41 -15.24
CA PHE A 188 1.71 1.56 -16.14
C PHE A 188 1.21 1.22 -17.55
N GLY A 189 0.40 2.12 -18.13
CA GLY A 189 -0.20 1.92 -19.46
C GLY A 189 -1.23 0.78 -19.52
N ASP A 190 -1.85 0.42 -18.41
CA ASP A 190 -2.74 -0.74 -18.30
C ASP A 190 -4.19 -0.43 -18.65
N TRP A 191 -4.55 -0.60 -19.90
CA TRP A 191 -5.92 -0.44 -20.39
C TRP A 191 -6.83 -1.66 -20.17
N HIS A 192 -6.26 -2.81 -19.75
CA HIS A 192 -6.96 -4.08 -19.55
C HIS A 192 -7.03 -4.49 -18.08
N TRP A 193 -6.65 -3.59 -17.18
CA TRP A 193 -6.84 -3.84 -15.75
C TRP A 193 -8.31 -4.00 -15.42
N ASN A 194 -8.63 -5.01 -14.64
CA ASN A 194 -9.97 -5.23 -14.15
C ASN A 194 -10.17 -4.53 -12.78
N PRO A 195 -10.87 -3.40 -12.72
CA PRO A 195 -11.06 -2.63 -11.48
C PRO A 195 -12.18 -3.17 -10.59
N GLY A 196 -12.81 -4.31 -10.91
CA GLY A 196 -14.02 -4.78 -10.23
C GLY A 196 -13.87 -4.84 -8.72
N ARG A 197 -12.83 -5.52 -8.23
CA ARG A 197 -12.54 -5.65 -6.79
C ARG A 197 -12.23 -4.28 -6.13
N THR A 198 -11.35 -3.50 -6.73
CA THR A 198 -10.99 -2.17 -6.24
C THR A 198 -12.18 -1.20 -6.28
N GLY A 199 -13.05 -1.29 -7.29
CA GLY A 199 -14.27 -0.49 -7.35
C GLY A 199 -15.26 -0.81 -6.23
N ASP A 200 -15.35 -2.06 -5.80
CA ASP A 200 -16.15 -2.45 -4.63
C ASP A 200 -15.55 -1.88 -3.34
N GLN A 201 -14.24 -1.93 -3.18
CA GLN A 201 -13.52 -1.33 -2.06
C GLN A 201 -13.69 0.18 -2.02
N GLU A 202 -13.61 0.86 -3.17
CA GLU A 202 -13.82 2.31 -3.28
C GLU A 202 -15.25 2.72 -2.90
N ARG A 203 -16.26 1.93 -3.26
CA ARG A 203 -17.64 2.20 -2.82
C ARG A 203 -17.80 2.10 -1.31
N ARG A 204 -17.16 1.10 -0.67
CA ARG A 204 -17.15 0.97 0.79
C ARG A 204 -16.41 2.13 1.45
N PHE A 205 -15.24 2.50 0.92
CA PHE A 205 -14.47 3.66 1.37
C PHE A 205 -15.29 4.96 1.30
N SER A 206 -15.89 5.25 0.16
CA SER A 206 -16.71 6.43 -0.03
C SER A 206 -17.93 6.46 0.91
N GLY A 207 -18.57 5.32 1.12
CA GLY A 207 -19.67 5.17 2.06
C GLY A 207 -19.25 5.36 3.53
N TRP A 208 -18.06 4.89 3.92
CA TRP A 208 -17.51 5.13 5.24
C TRP A 208 -17.13 6.61 5.40
N LEU A 209 -16.40 7.18 4.45
CA LEU A 209 -15.93 8.56 4.49
C LEU A 209 -17.10 9.55 4.61
N SER A 210 -18.23 9.29 3.96
CA SER A 210 -19.42 10.15 4.06
C SER A 210 -19.99 10.25 5.49
N ARG A 211 -19.73 9.28 6.35
CA ARG A 211 -20.15 9.26 7.76
C ARG A 211 -19.06 9.75 8.73
N ALA A 212 -17.79 9.48 8.37
CA ALA A 212 -16.63 9.76 9.22
C ALA A 212 -16.02 11.16 8.96
N ALA A 213 -16.36 11.81 7.83
CA ALA A 213 -15.79 13.10 7.47
C ALA A 213 -16.20 14.19 8.47
N GLY A 214 -15.21 14.92 9.00
CA GLY A 214 -15.41 15.99 9.95
C GLY A 214 -14.09 16.39 10.61
N PRO A 215 -14.12 17.41 11.50
CA PRO A 215 -12.92 17.93 12.15
C PRO A 215 -12.26 16.95 13.11
N LYS A 216 -12.96 15.90 13.53
CA LYS A 216 -12.44 14.83 14.37
C LYS A 216 -11.98 13.59 13.56
N LEU A 217 -11.98 13.68 12.24
CA LEU A 217 -11.30 12.69 11.40
C LEU A 217 -9.80 13.00 11.41
N VAL A 218 -8.99 12.01 11.74
CA VAL A 218 -7.54 12.07 11.56
C VAL A 218 -7.14 11.20 10.37
N ILE A 219 -6.30 11.76 9.51
CA ILE A 219 -5.68 11.04 8.39
C ILE A 219 -4.24 10.74 8.78
N ALA A 220 -3.95 9.50 9.09
CA ALA A 220 -2.61 9.02 9.43
C ALA A 220 -1.95 8.44 8.16
N GLU A 221 -1.08 9.23 7.53
CA GLU A 221 -0.42 8.87 6.27
C GLU A 221 1.01 8.37 6.53
N PHE A 222 1.34 7.19 5.99
CA PHE A 222 2.64 6.55 6.17
C PHE A 222 3.31 6.22 4.84
N GLY A 223 4.55 6.69 4.67
CA GLY A 223 5.43 6.27 3.59
C GLY A 223 4.93 6.55 2.16
N ALA A 224 3.99 7.46 1.99
CA ALA A 224 3.52 7.89 0.67
C ALA A 224 4.53 8.83 0.02
N GLY A 225 5.01 8.46 -1.18
CA GLY A 225 5.94 9.26 -1.97
C GLY A 225 5.26 10.20 -2.96
N THR A 226 6.07 11.07 -3.61
CA THR A 226 5.62 12.02 -4.64
C THR A 226 5.66 11.42 -6.05
N ALA A 227 6.45 10.37 -6.31
CA ALA A 227 6.58 9.74 -7.63
C ALA A 227 5.29 9.07 -8.10
N VAL A 228 4.52 8.46 -7.20
CA VAL A 228 3.17 7.94 -7.44
C VAL A 228 2.24 8.57 -6.41
N PRO A 229 1.69 9.77 -6.68
CA PRO A 229 1.12 10.64 -5.67
C PRO A 229 -0.31 10.28 -5.23
N THR A 230 -0.87 9.17 -5.67
CA THR A 230 -2.28 8.78 -5.46
C THR A 230 -2.69 8.88 -3.99
N VAL A 231 -1.89 8.34 -3.07
CA VAL A 231 -2.16 8.36 -1.63
C VAL A 231 -2.11 9.80 -1.12
N ARG A 232 -1.01 10.53 -1.39
CA ARG A 232 -0.83 11.93 -0.94
C ARG A 232 -1.97 12.82 -1.40
N MET A 233 -2.30 12.76 -2.69
CA MET A 233 -3.40 13.56 -3.27
C MET A 233 -4.74 13.22 -2.63
N THR A 234 -4.99 11.96 -2.32
CA THR A 234 -6.23 11.54 -1.67
C THR A 234 -6.28 12.04 -0.22
N SER A 235 -5.20 11.90 0.55
CA SER A 235 -5.09 12.40 1.92
C SER A 235 -5.33 13.91 1.97
N GLU A 236 -4.65 14.68 1.14
CA GLU A 236 -4.78 16.14 1.08
C GLU A 236 -6.19 16.57 0.63
N LYS A 237 -6.77 15.89 -0.34
CA LYS A 237 -8.14 16.15 -0.79
C LYS A 237 -9.17 15.87 0.31
N VAL A 238 -9.02 14.75 1.04
CA VAL A 238 -9.91 14.44 2.17
C VAL A 238 -9.73 15.49 3.26
N ALA A 239 -8.50 15.80 3.69
CA ALA A 239 -8.22 16.80 4.70
C ALA A 239 -8.86 18.16 4.36
N SER A 240 -8.63 18.67 3.14
CA SER A 240 -9.17 19.94 2.67
C SER A 240 -10.71 19.99 2.61
N ARG A 241 -11.36 18.86 2.32
CA ARG A 241 -12.83 18.83 2.16
C ARG A 241 -13.59 18.60 3.45
N SER A 242 -12.98 17.87 4.38
CA SER A 242 -13.64 17.49 5.65
C SER A 242 -13.22 18.35 6.85
N GLY A 243 -12.16 19.15 6.72
CA GLY A 243 -11.54 19.82 7.87
C GLY A 243 -10.76 18.86 8.78
N ALA A 244 -10.44 17.67 8.30
CA ALA A 244 -9.69 16.66 9.03
C ALA A 244 -8.23 17.06 9.25
N THR A 245 -7.62 16.55 10.30
CA THR A 245 -6.18 16.70 10.55
C THR A 245 -5.40 15.64 9.77
N LEU A 246 -4.46 16.07 8.92
CA LEU A 246 -3.50 15.17 8.26
C LEU A 246 -2.23 15.09 9.10
N VAL A 247 -1.84 13.87 9.46
CA VAL A 247 -0.54 13.51 10.05
C VAL A 247 0.23 12.72 9.02
N ARG A 248 1.25 13.33 8.41
CA ARG A 248 2.09 12.66 7.40
C ARG A 248 3.40 12.20 8.00
N THR A 249 3.65 10.90 7.96
CA THR A 249 4.89 10.26 8.40
C THR A 249 5.71 9.82 7.19
N ASN A 250 6.83 10.49 6.98
CA ASN A 250 7.75 10.14 5.89
C ASN A 250 9.15 10.67 6.23
N PRO A 251 10.23 9.85 6.19
CA PRO A 251 11.56 10.32 6.57
C PRO A 251 12.22 11.25 5.54
N ARG A 252 11.71 11.32 4.31
CA ARG A 252 12.32 12.08 3.20
C ARG A 252 11.41 13.15 2.62
N GLU A 253 10.11 12.90 2.62
CA GLU A 253 9.09 13.78 2.02
C GLU A 253 7.96 14.04 3.03
N PRO A 254 8.29 14.60 4.22
CA PRO A 254 7.31 14.77 5.30
C PRO A 254 6.42 16.00 5.13
N GLU A 255 6.65 16.85 4.12
CA GLU A 255 5.98 18.14 3.95
C GLU A 255 4.46 17.95 3.81
N VAL A 256 3.73 18.80 4.54
CA VAL A 256 2.26 18.85 4.55
C VAL A 256 1.75 20.24 4.22
N PRO A 257 0.52 20.40 3.78
CA PRO A 257 -0.13 21.71 3.70
C PRO A 257 -0.19 22.39 5.05
N HIS A 258 -0.30 23.72 5.06
CA HIS A 258 -0.37 24.52 6.29
C HIS A 258 -1.51 24.04 7.22
N GLY A 259 -1.22 23.96 8.52
CA GLY A 259 -2.19 23.53 9.53
C GLY A 259 -2.24 22.01 9.78
N HIS A 260 -1.42 21.25 9.09
CA HIS A 260 -1.30 19.80 9.28
C HIS A 260 0.02 19.43 9.96
N ILE A 261 0.20 18.15 10.32
CA ILE A 261 1.31 17.66 11.14
C ILE A 261 2.28 16.88 10.27
N SER A 262 3.55 17.29 10.29
CA SER A 262 4.65 16.69 9.55
C SER A 262 5.54 15.91 10.50
N VAL A 263 5.71 14.59 10.26
CA VAL A 263 6.53 13.68 11.08
C VAL A 263 7.65 13.12 10.21
N ALA A 264 8.86 13.66 10.37
CA ALA A 264 10.06 13.24 9.61
C ALA A 264 10.68 11.97 10.22
N ALA A 265 10.00 10.83 10.12
CA ALA A 265 10.44 9.55 10.66
C ALA A 265 9.98 8.37 9.79
N ASN A 266 10.58 7.19 10.01
CA ASN A 266 10.05 5.93 9.49
C ASN A 266 8.72 5.59 10.16
N ALA A 267 7.90 4.78 9.49
CA ALA A 267 6.55 4.44 9.94
C ALA A 267 6.53 3.78 11.32
N LEU A 268 7.32 2.72 11.50
CA LEU A 268 7.36 2.00 12.78
C LEU A 268 7.80 2.89 13.94
N LYS A 269 8.90 3.65 13.75
CA LYS A 269 9.41 4.55 14.79
C LYS A 269 8.39 5.62 15.20
N ALA A 270 7.70 6.22 14.24
CA ALA A 270 6.66 7.21 14.53
C ALA A 270 5.48 6.59 15.27
N LEU A 271 5.01 5.42 14.80
CA LEU A 271 3.91 4.70 15.43
C LEU A 271 4.21 4.31 16.88
N GLU A 272 5.39 3.76 17.16
CA GLU A 272 5.81 3.42 18.52
C GLU A 272 5.90 4.67 19.41
N SER A 273 6.51 5.76 18.92
CA SER A 273 6.64 6.98 19.72
C SER A 273 5.29 7.65 20.02
N ILE A 274 4.34 7.60 19.10
CA ILE A 274 2.97 8.12 19.32
C ILE A 274 2.22 7.21 20.30
N ASP A 275 2.33 5.90 20.15
CA ASP A 275 1.68 4.89 20.99
C ASP A 275 2.12 4.97 22.45
N ASP A 276 3.42 5.20 22.69
CA ASP A 276 3.97 5.39 24.03
C ASP A 276 3.29 6.60 24.71
N LEU A 277 3.15 7.75 24.02
CA LEU A 277 2.49 8.93 24.56
C LEU A 277 0.99 8.73 24.82
N LEU A 278 0.30 7.99 23.95
CA LEU A 278 -1.12 7.65 24.14
C LEU A 278 -1.31 6.76 25.36
N SER A 279 -0.41 5.80 25.58
CA SER A 279 -0.46 4.86 26.72
C SER A 279 -0.18 5.57 28.05
N ASP A 280 0.78 6.49 28.08
CA ASP A 280 1.13 7.28 29.27
C ASP A 280 0.00 8.24 29.69
N SER A 281 -0.78 8.75 28.75
CA SER A 281 -1.91 9.63 29.02
C SER A 281 -3.15 8.93 29.57
N MET A 282 -3.21 7.60 29.49
CA MET A 282 -4.31 6.77 30.00
C MET A 282 -4.01 6.16 31.40
N SER A 283 -2.78 6.34 31.90
CA SER A 283 -2.32 5.84 33.21
C SER A 283 -2.46 6.91 34.28
#